data_3a9aa570eba4d0825f5091da5fda6c56
#
_entry.id   3a9aa570eba4d0825f5091da5fda6c56
#
_cell.length_a   1.000
_cell.length_b   1.000
_cell.length_c   1.000
_cell.angle_alpha   90.00
_cell.angle_beta   90.00
_cell.angle_gamma   90.00
#
_symmetry.space_group_name_H-M   'P 1'
#
loop_
_entity.id
_entity.type
_entity.pdbx_description
1 polymer ?
#
loop_
_entity_poly.entity_id
_entity_poly.type
_entity_poly.pdbx_seq_one_letter_code
_entity_poly.pdbx_strand_id
1 'polypeptide(L)'
;NAPLAGIMFVIEEMRPQFRYTLISVRAVIISAVAANIVFRVINGQDAVITMPQYDAPELSTLGLFLLLGALFGVFGVLFNYLITLAQDLFVKFHRNDRKRYLLTGSMIGGCFGLLLLYVPELTGGGISLIPTITNGGYGAGILLLLFVGRIFTTLLCFGSGAPGGIFAPMLALGTLFGYAFGLIAKMWFPELNIEPGMFAIAGMGALFAATVRAPITGILLVIEMTNNYHLILPLIITSLGAVIFAQLLGGQPIYSQLLHRTLKNQKLQQQDLPPQSPNS
;
A
#
# COMPACT_ATOMS: atom_id res chain seq x y z
N ASN A 1 13.23 5.63 -6.00
CA ASN A 1 13.33 6.84 -6.80
C ASN A 1 12.14 7.79 -6.53
N ALA A 2 11.85 8.07 -5.22
CA ALA A 2 10.78 8.95 -4.78
C ALA A 2 11.24 9.75 -3.53
N PRO A 3 12.16 10.71 -3.67
CA PRO A 3 12.76 11.40 -2.53
C PRO A 3 11.77 12.31 -1.80
N LEU A 4 10.88 13.01 -2.50
CA LEU A 4 9.89 13.89 -1.86
C LEU A 4 8.88 13.07 -1.06
N ALA A 5 8.42 11.96 -1.60
CA ALA A 5 7.56 11.04 -0.89
C ALA A 5 8.23 10.48 0.38
N GLY A 6 9.52 10.14 0.30
CA GLY A 6 10.29 9.68 1.46
C GLY A 6 10.39 10.72 2.57
N ILE A 7 10.62 11.99 2.20
CA ILE A 7 10.64 13.12 3.15
C ILE A 7 9.24 13.30 3.78
N MET A 8 8.19 13.30 2.95
CA MET A 8 6.83 13.48 3.42
C MET A 8 6.34 12.33 4.28
N PHE A 9 6.77 11.10 3.99
CA PHE A 9 6.43 9.94 4.82
C PHE A 9 6.93 10.11 6.27
N VAL A 10 8.16 10.59 6.45
CA VAL A 10 8.68 10.89 7.80
C VAL A 10 7.85 11.98 8.47
N ILE A 11 7.48 13.02 7.74
CA ILE A 11 6.74 14.17 8.27
C ILE A 11 5.29 13.79 8.60
N GLU A 12 4.64 12.99 7.76
CA GLU A 12 3.20 12.72 7.84
C GLU A 12 2.90 11.49 8.70
N GLU A 13 3.65 10.39 8.53
CA GLU A 13 3.38 9.13 9.20
C GLU A 13 4.16 8.97 10.52
N MET A 14 5.43 9.37 10.55
CA MET A 14 6.23 9.24 11.77
C MET A 14 6.03 10.37 12.77
N ARG A 15 4.98 11.15 12.58
CA ARG A 15 4.63 12.34 13.37
C ARG A 15 4.69 12.15 14.89
N PRO A 16 4.17 11.06 15.48
CA PRO A 16 4.18 10.89 16.93
C PRO A 16 5.56 10.61 17.51
N GLN A 17 6.49 10.07 16.71
CA GLN A 17 7.82 9.62 17.11
C GLN A 17 8.93 10.61 16.72
N PHE A 18 8.63 11.53 15.82
CA PHE A 18 9.60 12.44 15.23
C PHE A 18 9.61 13.81 15.93
N ARG A 19 10.76 14.20 16.43
CA ARG A 19 10.95 15.56 16.96
C ARG A 19 11.26 16.54 15.83
N TYR A 20 10.31 17.39 15.51
CA TYR A 20 10.44 18.40 14.47
C TYR A 20 11.37 19.54 14.93
N THR A 21 12.64 19.42 14.60
CA THR A 21 13.62 20.51 14.70
C THR A 21 14.13 20.83 13.29
N LEU A 22 14.64 22.04 13.08
CA LEU A 22 15.25 22.40 11.78
C LEU A 22 16.41 21.45 11.42
N ILE A 23 17.13 20.95 12.43
CA ILE A 23 18.23 20.02 12.24
C ILE A 23 17.71 18.66 11.76
N SER A 24 16.68 18.11 12.40
CA SER A 24 16.13 16.81 12.04
C SER A 24 15.46 16.82 10.65
N VAL A 25 14.74 17.89 10.32
CA VAL A 25 14.13 18.03 8.99
C VAL A 25 15.20 18.13 7.89
N ARG A 26 16.25 18.95 8.10
CA ARG A 26 17.38 19.05 7.16
C ARG A 26 18.09 17.70 7.00
N ALA A 27 18.30 16.95 8.09
CA ALA A 27 18.93 15.65 8.04
C ALA A 27 18.10 14.66 7.18
N VAL A 28 16.77 14.63 7.33
CA VAL A 28 15.87 13.82 6.51
C VAL A 28 15.97 14.18 5.03
N ILE A 29 15.93 15.48 4.71
CA ILE A 29 16.05 15.98 3.33
C ILE A 29 17.39 15.55 2.71
N ILE A 30 18.50 15.80 3.42
CA ILE A 30 19.84 15.46 2.93
C ILE A 30 19.95 13.94 2.70
N SER A 31 19.47 13.14 3.66
CA SER A 31 19.50 11.67 3.56
C SER A 31 18.68 11.15 2.39
N ALA A 32 17.46 11.69 2.20
CA ALA A 32 16.59 11.27 1.09
C ALA A 32 17.20 11.64 -0.27
N VAL A 33 17.77 12.85 -0.39
CA VAL A 33 18.43 13.30 -1.63
C VAL A 33 19.69 12.47 -1.90
N ALA A 34 20.53 12.23 -0.90
CA ALA A 34 21.74 11.41 -1.06
C ALA A 34 21.40 9.98 -1.48
N ALA A 35 20.40 9.36 -0.82
CA ALA A 35 19.94 8.02 -1.19
C ALA A 35 19.41 7.98 -2.63
N ASN A 36 18.65 9.01 -3.04
CA ASN A 36 18.12 9.08 -4.41
C ASN A 36 19.22 9.29 -5.45
N ILE A 37 20.25 10.09 -5.16
CA ILE A 37 21.41 10.24 -6.06
C ILE A 37 22.11 8.89 -6.27
N VAL A 38 22.40 8.16 -5.19
CA VAL A 38 23.02 6.84 -5.27
C VAL A 38 22.14 5.87 -6.05
N PHE A 39 20.82 5.86 -5.78
CA PHE A 39 19.88 5.01 -6.50
C PHE A 39 19.90 5.30 -8.03
N ARG A 40 19.88 6.57 -8.41
CA ARG A 40 19.89 6.98 -9.83
C ARG A 40 21.20 6.69 -10.55
N VAL A 41 22.33 6.76 -9.85
CA VAL A 41 23.63 6.38 -10.39
C VAL A 41 23.67 4.87 -10.73
N ILE A 42 23.03 4.04 -9.93
CA ILE A 42 23.05 2.58 -10.09
C ILE A 42 21.96 2.10 -11.05
N ASN A 43 20.73 2.62 -10.91
CA ASN A 43 19.55 2.10 -11.58
C ASN A 43 19.04 2.98 -12.75
N GLY A 44 19.65 4.14 -12.98
CA GLY A 44 19.19 5.10 -13.97
C GLY A 44 18.16 6.09 -13.44
N GLN A 45 17.68 6.99 -14.31
CA GLN A 45 16.79 8.10 -13.96
C GLN A 45 15.31 7.82 -14.23
N ASP A 46 15.01 6.69 -14.87
CA ASP A 46 13.66 6.35 -15.32
C ASP A 46 12.69 6.18 -14.13
N ALA A 47 11.39 6.32 -14.44
CA ALA A 47 10.32 6.05 -13.49
C ALA A 47 10.39 4.59 -13.02
N VAL A 48 10.19 4.37 -11.72
CA VAL A 48 10.22 3.01 -11.14
C VAL A 48 9.07 2.16 -11.67
N ILE A 49 7.93 2.80 -11.96
CA ILE A 49 6.75 2.17 -12.54
C ILE A 49 6.55 2.78 -13.92
N THR A 50 6.89 2.02 -14.95
CA THR A 50 6.72 2.43 -16.34
C THR A 50 5.23 2.35 -16.71
N MET A 51 4.62 3.51 -16.96
CA MET A 51 3.21 3.64 -17.33
C MET A 51 3.05 4.62 -18.50
N PRO A 52 1.96 4.51 -19.28
CA PRO A 52 1.62 5.56 -20.24
C PRO A 52 1.48 6.93 -19.54
N GLN A 53 1.81 7.97 -20.24
CA GLN A 53 1.53 9.34 -19.79
C GLN A 53 0.08 9.67 -20.11
N TYR A 54 -0.62 10.22 -19.12
CA TYR A 54 -2.02 10.60 -19.25
C TYR A 54 -2.15 12.12 -19.17
N ASP A 55 -3.02 12.68 -19.99
CA ASP A 55 -3.37 14.08 -19.92
C ASP A 55 -4.26 14.37 -18.70
N ALA A 56 -4.42 15.65 -18.34
CA ALA A 56 -5.31 16.03 -17.27
C ALA A 56 -6.75 15.65 -17.64
N PRO A 57 -7.49 14.94 -16.76
CA PRO A 57 -8.86 14.56 -17.05
C PRO A 57 -9.80 15.77 -17.04
N GLU A 58 -10.90 15.67 -17.75
CA GLU A 58 -11.95 16.69 -17.76
C GLU A 58 -12.53 16.89 -16.34
N LEU A 59 -12.93 18.12 -16.01
CA LEU A 59 -13.51 18.45 -14.71
C LEU A 59 -14.79 17.66 -14.43
N SER A 60 -15.55 17.30 -15.46
CA SER A 60 -16.74 16.45 -15.40
C SER A 60 -16.47 15.06 -14.79
N THR A 61 -15.24 14.53 -14.96
CA THR A 61 -14.86 13.21 -14.44
C THR A 61 -14.41 13.21 -12.98
N LEU A 62 -14.17 14.39 -12.36
CA LEU A 62 -13.67 14.49 -10.99
C LEU A 62 -14.61 13.87 -9.95
N GLY A 63 -15.92 13.84 -10.22
CA GLY A 63 -16.90 13.13 -9.40
C GLY A 63 -16.65 11.61 -9.30
N LEU A 64 -16.16 11.00 -10.39
CA LEU A 64 -15.79 9.58 -10.41
C LEU A 64 -14.51 9.31 -9.58
N PHE A 65 -13.57 10.25 -9.58
CA PHE A 65 -12.38 10.15 -8.72
C PHE A 65 -12.74 10.26 -7.23
N LEU A 66 -13.70 11.12 -6.88
CA LEU A 66 -14.21 11.21 -5.51
C LEU A 66 -14.93 9.91 -5.10
N LEU A 67 -15.74 9.34 -5.98
CA LEU A 67 -16.40 8.05 -5.76
C LEU A 67 -15.37 6.94 -5.56
N LEU A 68 -14.35 6.87 -6.41
CA LEU A 68 -13.24 5.93 -6.24
C LEU A 68 -12.56 6.12 -4.88
N GLY A 69 -12.33 7.37 -4.46
CA GLY A 69 -11.80 7.69 -3.14
C GLY A 69 -12.67 7.16 -2.01
N ALA A 70 -13.98 7.36 -2.09
CA ALA A 70 -14.94 6.82 -1.11
C ALA A 70 -14.86 5.28 -1.01
N LEU A 71 -14.82 4.60 -2.15
CA LEU A 71 -14.67 3.13 -2.19
C LEU A 71 -13.35 2.68 -1.57
N PHE A 72 -12.24 3.35 -1.86
CA PHE A 72 -10.97 3.04 -1.23
C PHE A 72 -10.94 3.41 0.26
N GLY A 73 -11.69 4.40 0.70
CA GLY A 73 -11.87 4.71 2.12
C GLY A 73 -12.50 3.54 2.87
N VAL A 74 -13.58 2.98 2.34
CA VAL A 74 -14.23 1.78 2.89
C VAL A 74 -13.29 0.57 2.84
N PHE A 75 -12.69 0.34 1.67
CA PHE A 75 -11.79 -0.80 1.48
C PHE A 75 -10.54 -0.70 2.35
N GLY A 76 -9.96 0.47 2.56
CA GLY A 76 -8.78 0.67 3.43
C GLY A 76 -9.04 0.28 4.88
N VAL A 77 -10.23 0.61 5.41
CA VAL A 77 -10.63 0.18 6.76
C VAL A 77 -10.79 -1.33 6.83
N LEU A 78 -11.46 -1.93 5.84
CA LEU A 78 -11.60 -3.38 5.74
C LEU A 78 -10.24 -4.07 5.61
N PHE A 79 -9.35 -3.55 4.77
CA PHE A 79 -8.01 -4.10 4.57
C PHE A 79 -7.19 -4.10 5.86
N ASN A 80 -7.18 -2.98 6.61
CA ASN A 80 -6.50 -2.88 7.89
C ASN A 80 -7.07 -3.89 8.91
N TYR A 81 -8.39 -4.04 8.95
CA TYR A 81 -9.03 -5.04 9.80
C TYR A 81 -8.62 -6.47 9.41
N LEU A 82 -8.63 -6.80 8.11
CA LEU A 82 -8.25 -8.13 7.63
C LEU A 82 -6.77 -8.45 7.90
N ILE A 83 -5.86 -7.48 7.75
CA ILE A 83 -4.44 -7.63 8.09
C ILE A 83 -4.28 -7.99 9.58
N THR A 84 -4.93 -7.24 10.46
CA THR A 84 -4.83 -7.49 11.90
C THR A 84 -5.48 -8.82 12.30
N LEU A 85 -6.61 -9.17 11.68
CA LEU A 85 -7.29 -10.46 11.88
C LEU A 85 -6.40 -11.63 11.44
N ALA A 86 -5.78 -11.52 10.25
CA ALA A 86 -4.87 -12.55 9.75
C ALA A 86 -3.70 -12.78 10.72
N GLN A 87 -3.07 -11.71 11.24
CA GLN A 87 -2.02 -11.83 12.23
C GLN A 87 -2.51 -12.54 13.51
N ASP A 88 -3.70 -12.20 14.02
CA ASP A 88 -4.25 -12.85 15.20
C ASP A 88 -4.51 -14.33 15.01
N LEU A 89 -5.02 -14.71 13.84
CA LEU A 89 -5.25 -16.12 13.48
C LEU A 89 -3.94 -16.91 13.45
N PHE A 90 -2.89 -16.34 12.82
CA PHE A 90 -1.59 -17.00 12.78
C PHE A 90 -0.92 -17.10 14.15
N VAL A 91 -0.97 -16.04 14.98
CA VAL A 91 -0.46 -16.07 16.35
C VAL A 91 -1.17 -17.15 17.18
N LYS A 92 -2.50 -17.25 17.09
CA LYS A 92 -3.27 -18.31 17.74
C LYS A 92 -2.91 -19.70 17.24
N PHE A 93 -2.68 -19.85 15.94
CA PHE A 93 -2.31 -21.13 15.32
C PHE A 93 -0.90 -21.58 15.74
N HIS A 94 0.05 -20.67 15.76
CA HIS A 94 1.45 -20.97 16.13
C HIS A 94 1.59 -21.35 17.60
N ARG A 95 0.77 -20.81 18.51
CA ARG A 95 0.82 -21.06 19.97
C ARG A 95 2.22 -21.02 20.59
N ASN A 96 3.09 -20.15 20.06
CA ASN A 96 4.52 -20.05 20.45
C ASN A 96 5.34 -21.32 20.16
N ASP A 97 4.83 -22.25 19.32
CA ASP A 97 5.54 -23.47 18.91
C ASP A 97 6.38 -23.21 17.67
N ARG A 98 7.71 -23.29 17.82
CA ARG A 98 8.70 -23.08 16.75
C ARG A 98 8.48 -24.04 15.57
N LYS A 99 8.06 -25.29 15.83
CA LYS A 99 7.81 -26.28 14.76
C LYS A 99 6.64 -25.88 13.89
N ARG A 100 5.55 -25.41 14.51
CA ARG A 100 4.37 -24.92 13.79
C ARG A 100 4.70 -23.68 12.96
N TYR A 101 5.48 -22.77 13.51
CA TYR A 101 5.93 -21.57 12.80
C TYR A 101 6.74 -21.94 11.54
N LEU A 102 7.73 -22.85 11.66
CA LEU A 102 8.55 -23.29 10.54
C LEU A 102 7.72 -24.06 9.50
N LEU A 103 6.81 -24.95 9.94
CA LEU A 103 5.94 -25.69 9.02
C LEU A 103 5.02 -24.76 8.23
N THR A 104 4.41 -23.80 8.90
CA THR A 104 3.55 -22.80 8.24
C THR A 104 4.31 -21.99 7.21
N GLY A 105 5.51 -21.49 7.56
CA GLY A 105 6.38 -20.76 6.65
C GLY A 105 6.75 -21.60 5.43
N SER A 106 7.12 -22.88 5.62
CA SER A 106 7.44 -23.81 4.53
C SER A 106 6.25 -24.09 3.63
N MET A 107 5.06 -24.30 4.20
CA MET A 107 3.83 -24.52 3.43
C MET A 107 3.45 -23.29 2.60
N ILE A 108 3.47 -22.11 3.22
CA ILE A 108 3.19 -20.85 2.53
C ILE A 108 4.22 -20.64 1.41
N GLY A 109 5.52 -20.81 1.69
CA GLY A 109 6.58 -20.69 0.69
C GLY A 109 6.40 -21.66 -0.47
N GLY A 110 6.06 -22.91 -0.20
CA GLY A 110 5.75 -23.91 -1.22
C GLY A 110 4.53 -23.55 -2.07
N CYS A 111 3.43 -23.10 -1.44
CA CYS A 111 2.26 -22.61 -2.16
C CYS A 111 2.59 -21.40 -3.06
N PHE A 112 3.37 -20.45 -2.55
CA PHE A 112 3.79 -19.29 -3.36
C PHE A 112 4.74 -19.68 -4.49
N GLY A 113 5.61 -20.67 -4.28
CA GLY A 113 6.44 -21.24 -5.35
C GLY A 113 5.59 -21.85 -6.47
N LEU A 114 4.52 -22.59 -6.15
CA LEU A 114 3.57 -23.12 -7.12
C LEU A 114 2.76 -21.98 -7.79
N LEU A 115 2.28 -21.01 -7.03
CA LEU A 115 1.58 -19.86 -7.58
C LEU A 115 2.45 -19.08 -8.57
N LEU A 116 3.74 -18.94 -8.28
CA LEU A 116 4.67 -18.25 -9.19
C LEU A 116 4.78 -18.92 -10.56
N LEU A 117 4.62 -20.27 -10.62
CA LEU A 117 4.67 -21.02 -11.86
C LEU A 117 3.37 -20.90 -12.68
N TYR A 118 2.21 -20.86 -12.02
CA TYR A 118 0.91 -20.93 -12.69
C TYR A 118 0.20 -19.58 -12.81
N VAL A 119 0.33 -18.72 -11.80
CA VAL A 119 -0.33 -17.39 -11.72
C VAL A 119 0.63 -16.41 -11.08
N PRO A 120 1.71 -16.01 -11.78
CA PRO A 120 2.73 -15.11 -11.25
C PRO A 120 2.16 -13.76 -10.82
N GLU A 121 1.03 -13.34 -11.41
CA GLU A 121 0.32 -12.11 -11.07
C GLU A 121 -0.13 -12.03 -9.61
N LEU A 122 -0.31 -13.16 -8.94
CA LEU A 122 -0.70 -13.24 -7.53
C LEU A 122 0.48 -13.21 -6.56
N THR A 123 1.72 -13.24 -7.06
CA THR A 123 2.93 -13.35 -6.24
C THR A 123 3.75 -12.07 -6.21
N GLY A 124 4.70 -12.00 -5.28
CA GLY A 124 5.61 -10.86 -5.12
C GLY A 124 4.91 -9.55 -4.72
N GLY A 125 5.65 -8.46 -4.74
CA GLY A 125 5.14 -7.11 -4.37
C GLY A 125 4.14 -6.53 -5.37
N GLY A 126 4.10 -7.03 -6.63
CA GLY A 126 3.17 -6.61 -7.67
C GLY A 126 3.52 -5.34 -8.42
N ILE A 127 4.66 -4.73 -8.15
CA ILE A 127 5.10 -3.53 -8.90
C ILE A 127 5.27 -3.86 -10.40
N SER A 128 5.80 -5.03 -10.72
CA SER A 128 5.95 -5.51 -12.11
C SER A 128 4.63 -5.78 -12.83
N LEU A 129 3.55 -6.02 -12.09
CA LEU A 129 2.21 -6.24 -12.63
C LEU A 129 1.55 -4.93 -13.10
N ILE A 130 1.92 -3.79 -12.50
CA ILE A 130 1.29 -2.50 -12.77
C ILE A 130 1.40 -2.11 -14.26
N PRO A 131 2.58 -2.15 -14.90
CA PRO A 131 2.70 -1.87 -16.32
C PRO A 131 1.87 -2.80 -17.21
N THR A 132 1.79 -4.07 -16.86
CA THR A 132 1.01 -5.07 -17.62
C THR A 132 -0.48 -4.76 -17.60
N ILE A 133 -1.00 -4.34 -16.42
CA ILE A 133 -2.40 -3.94 -16.27
C ILE A 133 -2.70 -2.70 -17.10
N THR A 134 -1.87 -1.67 -16.98
CA THR A 134 -2.12 -0.36 -17.60
C THR A 134 -1.93 -0.34 -19.09
N ASN A 135 -1.18 -1.30 -19.64
CA ASN A 135 -1.08 -1.51 -21.11
C ASN A 135 -2.27 -2.26 -21.70
N GLY A 136 -3.31 -2.58 -20.93
CA GLY A 136 -4.59 -3.04 -21.45
C GLY A 136 -4.72 -4.56 -21.68
N GLY A 137 -3.96 -5.37 -20.93
CA GLY A 137 -3.99 -6.84 -21.09
C GLY A 137 -5.20 -7.56 -20.48
N TYR A 138 -6.01 -6.90 -19.63
CA TYR A 138 -7.02 -7.57 -18.81
C TYR A 138 -8.38 -6.86 -18.83
N GLY A 139 -9.45 -7.65 -18.92
CA GLY A 139 -10.82 -7.15 -18.72
C GLY A 139 -11.15 -6.93 -17.22
N ALA A 140 -12.17 -6.11 -16.95
CA ALA A 140 -12.56 -5.73 -15.58
C ALA A 140 -12.80 -6.93 -14.65
N GLY A 141 -13.41 -8.02 -15.14
CA GLY A 141 -13.67 -9.23 -14.35
C GLY A 141 -12.40 -9.93 -13.89
N ILE A 142 -11.39 -10.05 -14.77
CA ILE A 142 -10.08 -10.65 -14.44
C ILE A 142 -9.34 -9.78 -13.43
N LEU A 143 -9.38 -8.46 -13.59
CA LEU A 143 -8.75 -7.53 -12.65
C LEU A 143 -9.34 -7.63 -11.25
N LEU A 144 -10.68 -7.74 -11.14
CA LEU A 144 -11.35 -7.93 -9.86
C LEU A 144 -11.01 -9.29 -9.24
N LEU A 145 -10.89 -10.35 -10.05
CA LEU A 145 -10.45 -11.67 -9.58
C LEU A 145 -9.00 -11.61 -9.04
N LEU A 146 -8.09 -10.98 -9.79
CA LEU A 146 -6.71 -10.77 -9.36
C LEU A 146 -6.65 -9.89 -8.10
N PHE A 147 -7.50 -8.88 -7.98
CA PHE A 147 -7.61 -8.04 -6.80
C PHE A 147 -7.95 -8.87 -5.55
N VAL A 148 -9.00 -9.69 -5.62
CA VAL A 148 -9.39 -10.58 -4.51
C VAL A 148 -8.27 -11.60 -4.21
N GLY A 149 -7.70 -12.22 -5.23
CA GLY A 149 -6.59 -13.16 -5.06
C GLY A 149 -5.37 -12.52 -4.39
N ARG A 150 -5.03 -11.27 -4.77
CA ARG A 150 -3.92 -10.54 -4.16
C ARG A 150 -4.19 -10.08 -2.73
N ILE A 151 -5.43 -9.75 -2.39
CA ILE A 151 -5.80 -9.54 -0.98
C ILE A 151 -5.46 -10.79 -0.19
N PHE A 152 -5.92 -11.96 -0.64
CA PHE A 152 -5.72 -13.23 0.04
C PHE A 152 -4.23 -13.58 0.19
N THR A 153 -3.44 -13.47 -0.88
CA THR A 153 -1.99 -13.75 -0.83
C THR A 153 -1.25 -12.76 0.07
N THR A 154 -1.64 -11.48 0.07
CA THR A 154 -1.07 -10.46 0.98
C THR A 154 -1.39 -10.78 2.44
N LEU A 155 -2.64 -11.16 2.74
CA LEU A 155 -3.06 -11.56 4.10
C LEU A 155 -2.30 -12.80 4.60
N LEU A 156 -2.09 -13.79 3.75
CA LEU A 156 -1.32 -14.99 4.08
C LEU A 156 0.15 -14.65 4.37
N CYS A 157 0.81 -13.90 3.47
CA CYS A 157 2.20 -13.54 3.65
C CYS A 157 2.42 -12.65 4.88
N PHE A 158 1.68 -11.56 4.98
CA PHE A 158 1.87 -10.60 6.07
C PHE A 158 1.37 -11.13 7.41
N GLY A 159 0.26 -11.89 7.40
CA GLY A 159 -0.31 -12.51 8.59
C GLY A 159 0.59 -13.60 9.19
N SER A 160 1.35 -14.33 8.36
CA SER A 160 2.22 -15.41 8.80
C SER A 160 3.32 -14.99 9.77
N GLY A 161 3.61 -13.67 9.87
CA GLY A 161 4.70 -13.13 10.68
C GLY A 161 6.07 -13.18 9.99
N ALA A 162 6.13 -13.61 8.72
CA ALA A 162 7.34 -13.48 7.93
C ALA A 162 7.70 -11.99 7.74
N PRO A 163 9.00 -11.62 7.82
CA PRO A 163 9.40 -10.24 7.62
C PRO A 163 9.08 -9.80 6.19
N GLY A 164 8.32 -8.72 6.06
CA GLY A 164 7.87 -8.17 4.78
C GLY A 164 7.13 -6.86 4.96
N GLY A 165 6.77 -6.21 3.84
CA GLY A 165 6.06 -4.94 3.82
C GLY A 165 4.74 -5.04 3.06
N ILE A 166 3.77 -4.23 3.45
CA ILE A 166 2.46 -4.12 2.79
C ILE A 166 2.42 -3.02 1.72
N PHE A 167 3.48 -2.22 1.63
CA PHE A 167 3.55 -1.05 0.75
C PHE A 167 3.35 -1.40 -0.74
N ALA A 168 4.22 -2.24 -1.31
CA ALA A 168 4.12 -2.63 -2.72
C ALA A 168 2.81 -3.37 -3.04
N PRO A 169 2.32 -4.31 -2.21
CA PRO A 169 0.99 -4.90 -2.39
C PRO A 169 -0.15 -3.87 -2.41
N MET A 170 -0.10 -2.82 -1.59
CA MET A 170 -1.12 -1.75 -1.63
C MET A 170 -1.15 -1.01 -2.97
N LEU A 171 0.02 -0.71 -3.55
CA LEU A 171 0.07 -0.07 -4.86
C LEU A 171 -0.54 -0.96 -5.94
N ALA A 172 -0.20 -2.25 -5.95
CA ALA A 172 -0.76 -3.21 -6.89
C ALA A 172 -2.27 -3.40 -6.73
N LEU A 173 -2.77 -3.50 -5.49
CA LEU A 173 -4.21 -3.57 -5.21
C LEU A 173 -4.93 -2.29 -5.65
N GLY A 174 -4.34 -1.12 -5.38
CA GLY A 174 -4.87 0.17 -5.84
C GLY A 174 -4.98 0.23 -7.36
N THR A 175 -3.95 -0.26 -8.08
CA THR A 175 -3.96 -0.35 -9.55
C THR A 175 -5.06 -1.27 -10.06
N LEU A 176 -5.15 -2.50 -9.53
CA LEU A 176 -6.11 -3.51 -9.99
C LEU A 176 -7.56 -3.01 -9.88
N PHE A 177 -7.93 -2.53 -8.71
CA PHE A 177 -9.29 -2.03 -8.48
C PHE A 177 -9.53 -0.71 -9.21
N GLY A 178 -8.56 0.22 -9.20
CA GLY A 178 -8.67 1.49 -9.88
C GLY A 178 -8.83 1.33 -11.40
N TYR A 179 -8.04 0.47 -12.03
CA TYR A 179 -8.15 0.20 -13.46
C TYR A 179 -9.48 -0.49 -13.81
N ALA A 180 -9.90 -1.48 -13.00
CA ALA A 180 -11.20 -2.15 -13.18
C ALA A 180 -12.36 -1.14 -13.07
N PHE A 181 -12.31 -0.24 -12.08
CA PHE A 181 -13.27 0.84 -11.92
C PHE A 181 -13.27 1.76 -13.15
N GLY A 182 -12.10 2.14 -13.66
CA GLY A 182 -11.98 2.97 -14.87
C GLY A 182 -12.57 2.29 -16.12
N LEU A 183 -12.39 0.97 -16.28
CA LEU A 183 -13.03 0.22 -17.38
C LEU A 183 -14.54 0.23 -17.26
N ILE A 184 -15.08 0.01 -16.06
CA ILE A 184 -16.52 0.04 -15.80
C ILE A 184 -17.07 1.46 -16.04
N ALA A 185 -16.39 2.48 -15.54
CA ALA A 185 -16.78 3.88 -15.74
C ALA A 185 -16.80 4.24 -17.23
N LYS A 186 -15.81 3.81 -18.01
CA LYS A 186 -15.78 4.01 -19.47
C LYS A 186 -16.95 3.35 -20.18
N MET A 187 -17.40 2.19 -19.71
CA MET A 187 -18.58 1.51 -20.28
C MET A 187 -19.89 2.25 -19.96
N TRP A 188 -20.01 2.84 -18.77
CA TRP A 188 -21.24 3.50 -18.33
C TRP A 188 -21.35 4.96 -18.78
N PHE A 189 -20.18 5.59 -19.00
CA PHE A 189 -20.08 6.99 -19.42
C PHE A 189 -19.24 7.12 -20.69
N PRO A 190 -19.68 6.58 -21.83
CA PRO A 190 -18.91 6.60 -23.07
C PRO A 190 -18.66 8.01 -23.63
N GLU A 191 -19.49 8.99 -23.21
CA GLU A 191 -19.38 10.39 -23.58
C GLU A 191 -18.19 11.10 -22.91
N LEU A 192 -17.77 10.58 -21.76
CA LEU A 192 -16.59 11.08 -21.06
C LEU A 192 -15.34 10.42 -21.64
N ASN A 193 -14.34 11.21 -21.94
CA ASN A 193 -13.07 10.70 -22.49
C ASN A 193 -12.24 10.03 -21.38
N ILE A 194 -12.74 8.87 -20.88
CA ILE A 194 -12.18 8.16 -19.74
C ILE A 194 -11.04 7.25 -20.20
N GLU A 195 -9.86 7.47 -19.63
CA GLU A 195 -8.74 6.53 -19.72
C GLU A 195 -8.59 5.74 -18.41
N PRO A 196 -8.82 4.41 -18.42
CA PRO A 196 -8.81 3.59 -17.20
C PRO A 196 -7.52 3.67 -16.38
N GLY A 197 -6.40 3.92 -17.05
CA GLY A 197 -5.10 4.07 -16.40
C GLY A 197 -5.00 5.25 -15.43
N MET A 198 -5.77 6.33 -15.66
CA MET A 198 -5.84 7.45 -14.72
C MET A 198 -6.41 7.01 -13.37
N PHE A 199 -7.43 6.16 -13.39
CA PHE A 199 -8.05 5.61 -12.18
C PHE A 199 -7.14 4.57 -11.48
N ALA A 200 -6.30 3.87 -12.25
CA ALA A 200 -5.27 2.99 -11.69
C ALA A 200 -4.26 3.79 -10.86
N ILE A 201 -3.75 4.89 -11.44
CA ILE A 201 -2.81 5.80 -10.76
C ILE A 201 -3.46 6.41 -9.51
N ALA A 202 -4.69 6.93 -9.65
CA ALA A 202 -5.42 7.48 -8.52
C ALA A 202 -5.67 6.44 -7.42
N GLY A 203 -5.98 5.20 -7.81
CA GLY A 203 -6.20 4.08 -6.89
C GLY A 203 -4.97 3.70 -6.07
N MET A 204 -3.77 3.76 -6.67
CA MET A 204 -2.52 3.53 -5.91
C MET A 204 -2.39 4.48 -4.73
N GLY A 205 -2.54 5.79 -4.98
CA GLY A 205 -2.46 6.82 -3.96
C GLY A 205 -3.60 6.73 -2.93
N ALA A 206 -4.81 6.46 -3.40
CA ALA A 206 -6.00 6.40 -2.55
C ALA A 206 -5.96 5.24 -1.54
N LEU A 207 -5.58 4.03 -1.97
CA LEU A 207 -5.48 2.89 -1.05
C LEU A 207 -4.37 3.12 -0.02
N PHE A 208 -3.21 3.64 -0.44
CA PHE A 208 -2.16 4.01 0.50
C PHE A 208 -2.66 5.06 1.50
N ALA A 209 -3.29 6.14 1.01
CA ALA A 209 -3.81 7.20 1.85
C ALA A 209 -4.87 6.69 2.86
N ALA A 210 -5.78 5.81 2.44
CA ALA A 210 -6.82 5.24 3.31
C ALA A 210 -6.26 4.33 4.40
N THR A 211 -5.24 3.52 4.09
CA THR A 211 -4.67 2.54 5.00
C THR A 211 -3.65 3.15 5.96
N VAL A 212 -2.77 4.00 5.46
CA VAL A 212 -1.66 4.61 6.22
C VAL A 212 -2.07 5.92 6.87
N ARG A 213 -3.03 6.65 6.29
CA ARG A 213 -3.46 8.01 6.70
C ARG A 213 -2.45 9.10 6.38
N ALA A 214 -1.68 8.90 5.34
CA ALA A 214 -0.67 9.82 4.82
C ALA A 214 -0.99 10.20 3.36
N PRO A 215 -2.03 11.05 3.12
CA PRO A 215 -2.47 11.38 1.76
C PRO A 215 -1.42 12.15 0.96
N ILE A 216 -0.69 13.09 1.55
CA ILE A 216 0.34 13.87 0.84
C ILE A 216 1.47 12.93 0.39
N THR A 217 1.89 12.05 1.28
CA THR A 217 2.89 11.02 0.95
C THR A 217 2.42 10.13 -0.19
N GLY A 218 1.17 9.65 -0.15
CA GLY A 218 0.60 8.80 -1.18
C GLY A 218 0.55 9.48 -2.56
N ILE A 219 0.14 10.74 -2.60
CA ILE A 219 0.09 11.56 -3.83
C ILE A 219 1.50 11.72 -4.42
N LEU A 220 2.45 12.22 -3.62
CA LEU A 220 3.82 12.45 -4.09
C LEU A 220 4.52 11.17 -4.51
N LEU A 221 4.31 10.09 -3.76
CA LEU A 221 4.86 8.80 -4.06
C LEU A 221 4.45 8.30 -5.44
N VAL A 222 3.14 8.32 -5.72
CA VAL A 222 2.61 7.85 -6.99
C VAL A 222 3.11 8.74 -8.14
N ILE A 223 3.14 10.04 -7.97
CA ILE A 223 3.65 10.97 -8.96
C ILE A 223 5.13 10.71 -9.26
N GLU A 224 5.98 10.60 -8.21
CA GLU A 224 7.42 10.37 -8.41
C GLU A 224 7.72 8.99 -8.99
N MET A 225 6.92 7.96 -8.65
CA MET A 225 7.12 6.60 -9.15
C MET A 225 6.62 6.38 -10.58
N THR A 226 5.60 7.14 -11.02
CA THR A 226 4.96 6.98 -12.35
C THR A 226 5.27 8.10 -13.34
N ASN A 227 5.84 9.21 -12.84
CA ASN A 227 6.11 10.44 -13.60
C ASN A 227 4.86 11.09 -14.23
N ASN A 228 3.65 10.84 -13.70
CA ASN A 228 2.37 11.35 -14.21
C ASN A 228 1.92 12.59 -13.45
N TYR A 229 2.57 13.73 -13.69
CA TYR A 229 2.30 14.99 -12.98
C TYR A 229 0.94 15.61 -13.32
N HIS A 230 0.37 15.36 -14.51
CA HIS A 230 -0.94 15.88 -14.92
C HIS A 230 -2.10 15.36 -14.07
N LEU A 231 -1.88 14.25 -13.34
CA LEU A 231 -2.89 13.64 -12.48
C LEU A 231 -2.87 14.12 -11.03
N ILE A 232 -2.17 15.22 -10.71
CA ILE A 232 -2.11 15.77 -9.34
C ILE A 232 -3.51 16.04 -8.79
N LEU A 233 -4.38 16.72 -9.54
CA LEU A 233 -5.71 17.08 -9.07
C LEU A 233 -6.60 15.86 -8.79
N PRO A 234 -6.75 14.90 -9.71
CA PRO A 234 -7.47 13.65 -9.42
C PRO A 234 -6.87 12.86 -8.26
N LEU A 235 -5.53 12.80 -8.13
CA LEU A 235 -4.86 12.14 -7.00
C LEU A 235 -5.22 12.80 -5.66
N ILE A 236 -5.24 14.14 -5.61
CA ILE A 236 -5.65 14.88 -4.40
C ILE A 236 -7.09 14.52 -4.02
N ILE A 237 -8.02 14.62 -4.98
CA ILE A 237 -9.45 14.37 -4.73
C ILE A 237 -9.67 12.93 -4.26
N THR A 238 -9.06 11.95 -4.94
CA THR A 238 -9.23 10.54 -4.61
C THR A 238 -8.59 10.20 -3.26
N SER A 239 -7.36 10.67 -3.00
CA SER A 239 -6.63 10.36 -1.76
C SER A 239 -7.27 11.03 -0.54
N LEU A 240 -7.66 12.32 -0.65
CA LEU A 240 -8.36 13.00 0.45
C LEU A 240 -9.75 12.41 0.67
N GLY A 241 -10.49 12.10 -0.39
CA GLY A 241 -11.75 11.37 -0.30
C GLY A 241 -11.57 10.05 0.45
N ALA A 242 -10.56 9.27 0.09
CA ALA A 242 -10.28 7.99 0.75
C ALA A 242 -9.97 8.15 2.24
N VAL A 243 -9.19 9.16 2.63
CA VAL A 243 -8.89 9.46 4.04
C VAL A 243 -10.15 9.88 4.79
N ILE A 244 -10.94 10.80 4.23
CA ILE A 244 -12.17 11.30 4.88
C ILE A 244 -13.15 10.15 5.14
N PHE A 245 -13.45 9.34 4.12
CA PHE A 245 -14.37 8.20 4.27
C PHE A 245 -13.84 7.16 5.24
N ALA A 246 -12.54 6.86 5.20
CA ALA A 246 -11.95 5.94 6.15
C ALA A 246 -11.96 6.51 7.60
N GLN A 247 -11.88 7.84 7.79
CA GLN A 247 -12.05 8.48 9.12
C GLN A 247 -13.48 8.41 9.61
N LEU A 248 -14.45 8.68 8.75
CA LEU A 248 -15.88 8.59 9.09
C LEU A 248 -16.27 7.19 9.55
N LEU A 249 -15.63 6.16 9.00
CA LEU A 249 -15.83 4.77 9.41
C LEU A 249 -15.03 4.37 10.68
N GLY A 250 -14.34 5.31 11.32
CA GLY A 250 -13.58 5.04 12.54
C GLY A 250 -12.31 4.20 12.35
N GLY A 251 -11.84 4.04 11.09
CA GLY A 251 -10.62 3.30 10.81
C GLY A 251 -9.39 3.92 11.48
N GLN A 252 -8.41 3.10 11.83
CA GLN A 252 -7.14 3.50 12.44
C GLN A 252 -5.99 3.31 11.43
N PRO A 253 -4.92 4.15 11.46
CA PRO A 253 -3.74 3.95 10.63
C PRO A 253 -3.09 2.60 10.88
N ILE A 254 -2.68 1.89 9.81
CA ILE A 254 -2.17 0.51 9.93
C ILE A 254 -0.89 0.44 10.78
N TYR A 255 0.07 1.34 10.55
CA TYR A 255 1.33 1.31 11.29
C TYR A 255 1.16 1.61 12.78
N SER A 256 0.27 2.52 13.14
CA SER A 256 -0.09 2.79 14.53
C SER A 256 -0.74 1.57 15.19
N GLN A 257 -1.65 0.87 14.49
CA GLN A 257 -2.24 -0.38 15.00
C GLN A 257 -1.18 -1.45 15.23
N LEU A 258 -0.28 -1.67 14.26
CA LEU A 258 0.78 -2.67 14.36
C LEU A 258 1.75 -2.35 15.50
N LEU A 259 2.14 -1.08 15.66
CA LEU A 259 3.00 -0.63 16.76
C LEU A 259 2.35 -0.89 18.13
N HIS A 260 1.11 -0.47 18.32
CA HIS A 260 0.37 -0.71 19.56
C HIS A 260 0.29 -2.20 19.92
N ARG A 261 0.07 -3.06 18.93
CA ARG A 261 0.02 -4.52 19.13
C ARG A 261 1.39 -5.07 19.56
N THR A 262 2.46 -4.64 18.89
CA THR A 262 3.83 -5.05 19.24
C THR A 262 4.19 -4.65 20.66
N LEU A 263 3.93 -3.41 21.05
CA LEU A 263 4.20 -2.91 22.39
C LEU A 263 3.36 -3.64 23.46
N LYS A 264 2.10 -3.93 23.18
CA LYS A 264 1.24 -4.71 24.08
C LYS A 264 1.79 -6.12 24.30
N ASN A 265 2.22 -6.80 23.22
CA ASN A 265 2.78 -8.14 23.33
C ASN A 265 4.12 -8.15 24.11
N GLN A 266 4.97 -7.15 23.90
CA GLN A 266 6.22 -7.01 24.67
C GLN A 266 5.97 -6.80 26.15
N LYS A 267 4.99 -5.98 26.52
CA LYS A 267 4.61 -5.76 27.94
C LYS A 267 4.11 -7.04 28.60
N LEU A 268 3.31 -7.84 27.91
CA LEU A 268 2.84 -9.14 28.41
C LEU A 268 4.00 -10.11 28.64
N GLN A 269 4.94 -10.19 27.69
CA GLN A 269 6.13 -11.04 27.83
C GLN A 269 7.03 -10.61 28.99
N GLN A 270 7.15 -9.31 29.27
CA GLN A 270 7.92 -8.79 30.40
C GLN A 270 7.28 -9.09 31.75
N GLN A 271 5.94 -9.14 31.81
CA GLN A 271 5.19 -9.50 33.03
C GLN A 271 5.29 -10.99 33.36
N ASP A 272 5.46 -11.84 32.36
CA ASP A 272 5.60 -13.29 32.52
C ASP A 272 7.04 -13.73 32.88
N LEU A 273 8.01 -12.80 32.89
CA LEU A 273 9.37 -13.09 33.34
C LEU A 273 9.40 -13.09 34.89
N PRO A 274 10.00 -14.13 35.51
CA PRO A 274 10.16 -14.13 36.96
C PRO A 274 10.94 -12.89 37.41
N PRO A 275 10.64 -12.32 38.56
CA PRO A 275 11.33 -11.14 39.06
C PRO A 275 12.82 -11.45 39.14
N GLN A 276 13.64 -10.65 38.47
CA GLN A 276 15.08 -10.77 38.56
C GLN A 276 15.44 -10.56 40.04
N SER A 277 16.03 -11.57 40.67
CA SER A 277 16.53 -11.46 42.03
C SER A 277 17.52 -10.29 42.10
N PRO A 278 17.33 -9.32 42.99
CA PRO A 278 18.36 -8.31 43.20
C PRO A 278 19.53 -9.02 43.88
N ASN A 279 20.68 -9.00 43.24
CA ASN A 279 21.99 -9.47 43.70
C ASN A 279 22.48 -10.82 43.14
N SER A 280 23.39 -10.74 42.21
CA SER A 280 24.67 -11.44 42.30
C SER A 280 25.73 -10.58 41.61
#